data_45206cdec398d7b35fa5dc781ea9df7c
#
_entry.id   45206cdec398d7b35fa5dc781ea9df7c
#
_cell.length_a   1.000
_cell.length_b   1.000
_cell.length_c   1.000
_cell.angle_alpha   90.00
_cell.angle_beta   90.00
_cell.angle_gamma   90.00
#
_symmetry.space_group_name_H-M   'P 1'
#
loop_
_entity.id
_entity.type
_entity.pdbx_description
1 polymer ?
#
loop_
_entity_poly.entity_id
_entity_poly.type
_entity_poly.pdbx_seq_one_letter_code
_entity_poly.pdbx_strand_id
1 'polypeptide(L)'
;MRYYLDTNMLYFILLNKQDEIYYEVSAILNDFSTSLYVSSLVVQELILLYRIGKFRTRLNKTENEILQDINDARIEIIFFNQHHLKSYASLRIANEHKDMNDHAIIPQSIADKIPVISSDTKFKEYTNQGLNFIFNKR
;
A
#
# COMPACT_ATOMS: atom_id res chain seq x y z
N MET A 1 -4.74 -10.49 11.99
CA MET A 1 -3.62 -9.55 11.73
C MET A 1 -4.03 -8.51 10.70
N ARG A 2 -3.52 -7.31 10.83
CA ARG A 2 -3.82 -6.18 9.94
C ARG A 2 -2.55 -5.77 9.21
N TYR A 3 -2.69 -5.44 7.92
CA TYR A 3 -1.56 -5.01 7.11
C TYR A 3 -1.98 -3.90 6.16
N TYR A 4 -1.10 -2.91 6.00
CA TYR A 4 -1.20 -1.92 4.94
C TYR A 4 -0.53 -2.45 3.67
N LEU A 5 -1.07 -2.10 2.54
CA LEU A 5 -0.50 -2.40 1.22
C LEU A 5 0.01 -1.11 0.58
N ASP A 6 1.20 -1.14 0.00
CA ASP A 6 1.65 -0.01 -0.82
C ASP A 6 1.02 -0.07 -2.22
N THR A 7 1.32 0.92 -3.05
CA THR A 7 0.72 1.03 -4.38
C THR A 7 1.00 -0.20 -5.25
N ASN A 8 2.24 -0.70 -5.24
CA ASN A 8 2.60 -1.86 -6.05
C ASN A 8 1.91 -3.14 -5.58
N MET A 9 1.81 -3.33 -4.28
CA MET A 9 1.10 -4.51 -3.74
C MET A 9 -0.38 -4.47 -4.11
N LEU A 10 -1.02 -3.30 -4.00
CA LEU A 10 -2.40 -3.14 -4.44
C LEU A 10 -2.55 -3.46 -5.91
N TYR A 11 -1.65 -2.94 -6.75
CA TYR A 11 -1.61 -3.22 -8.18
C TYR A 11 -1.52 -4.73 -8.46
N PHE A 12 -0.60 -5.44 -7.79
CA PHE A 12 -0.43 -6.89 -8.01
C PHE A 12 -1.69 -7.66 -7.63
N ILE A 13 -2.35 -7.28 -6.54
CA ILE A 13 -3.55 -7.96 -6.09
C ILE A 13 -4.71 -7.72 -7.06
N LEU A 14 -4.94 -6.47 -7.47
CA LEU A 14 -6.04 -6.14 -8.36
C LEU A 14 -5.89 -6.74 -9.75
N LEU A 15 -4.65 -6.91 -10.23
CA LEU A 15 -4.38 -7.53 -11.53
C LEU A 15 -4.08 -9.02 -11.43
N ASN A 16 -4.19 -9.60 -10.24
CA ASN A 16 -3.94 -11.02 -9.99
C ASN A 16 -2.56 -11.47 -10.48
N LYS A 17 -1.53 -10.65 -10.24
CA LYS A 17 -0.15 -10.94 -10.62
C LYS A 17 0.53 -11.80 -9.56
N GLN A 18 0.16 -13.06 -9.49
CA GLN A 18 0.64 -14.00 -8.46
C GLN A 18 2.16 -14.22 -8.51
N ASP A 19 2.76 -14.13 -9.69
CA ASP A 19 4.20 -14.28 -9.89
C ASP A 19 5.01 -13.11 -9.31
N GLU A 20 4.38 -11.98 -9.04
CA GLU A 20 5.01 -10.82 -8.40
C GLU A 20 4.92 -10.85 -6.88
N ILE A 21 4.24 -11.86 -6.32
CA ILE A 21 4.01 -11.99 -4.89
C ILE A 21 4.77 -13.19 -4.36
N TYR A 22 5.69 -12.94 -3.42
CA TYR A 22 6.47 -13.98 -2.79
C TYR A 22 5.55 -14.92 -1.99
N TYR A 23 5.87 -16.21 -1.97
CA TYR A 23 4.96 -17.22 -1.41
C TYR A 23 4.60 -16.98 0.06
N GLU A 24 5.53 -16.46 0.87
CA GLU A 24 5.24 -16.15 2.28
C GLU A 24 4.25 -14.99 2.41
N VAL A 25 4.37 -13.98 1.53
CA VAL A 25 3.42 -12.87 1.46
C VAL A 25 2.06 -13.36 0.97
N SER A 26 2.05 -14.22 -0.05
CA SER A 26 0.81 -14.82 -0.54
C SER A 26 0.08 -15.57 0.56
N ALA A 27 0.80 -16.28 1.43
CA ALA A 27 0.21 -16.97 2.57
C ALA A 27 -0.48 -15.98 3.54
N ILE A 28 0.14 -14.81 3.78
CA ILE A 28 -0.46 -13.75 4.59
C ILE A 28 -1.74 -13.23 3.93
N LEU A 29 -1.68 -12.92 2.63
CA LEU A 29 -2.81 -12.35 1.89
C LEU A 29 -3.99 -13.31 1.80
N ASN A 30 -3.73 -14.61 1.75
CA ASN A 30 -4.76 -15.64 1.64
C ASN A 30 -5.24 -16.16 2.99
N ASP A 31 -4.64 -15.71 4.09
CA ASP A 31 -5.07 -16.09 5.43
C ASP A 31 -6.44 -15.44 5.71
N PHE A 32 -7.41 -16.28 6.04
CA PHE A 32 -8.77 -15.86 6.33
C PHE A 32 -8.86 -14.80 7.43
N SER A 33 -7.94 -14.85 8.42
CA SER A 33 -7.93 -13.91 9.54
C SER A 33 -7.24 -12.58 9.24
N THR A 34 -6.66 -12.42 8.05
CA THR A 34 -5.94 -11.21 7.67
C THR A 34 -6.91 -10.12 7.22
N SER A 35 -6.72 -8.90 7.73
CA SER A 35 -7.40 -7.69 7.27
C SER A 35 -6.42 -6.82 6.52
N LEU A 36 -6.81 -6.40 5.31
CA LEU A 36 -5.96 -5.60 4.43
C LEU A 36 -6.48 -4.17 4.33
N TYR A 37 -5.55 -3.22 4.41
CA TYR A 37 -5.85 -1.79 4.33
C TYR A 37 -5.00 -1.11 3.28
N VAL A 38 -5.53 -0.05 2.70
CA VAL A 38 -4.76 0.86 1.83
C VAL A 38 -5.05 2.30 2.26
N SER A 39 -4.04 3.15 2.13
CA SER A 39 -4.22 4.59 2.33
C SER A 39 -5.08 5.16 1.21
N SER A 40 -5.94 6.12 1.55
CA SER A 40 -6.69 6.89 0.55
C SER A 40 -5.77 7.57 -0.47
N LEU A 41 -4.56 7.95 -0.06
CA LEU A 41 -3.57 8.59 -0.95
C LEU A 41 -2.98 7.58 -1.93
N VAL A 42 -2.81 6.33 -1.52
CA VAL A 42 -2.38 5.24 -2.41
C VAL A 42 -3.45 4.97 -3.47
N VAL A 43 -4.72 4.96 -3.07
CA VAL A 43 -5.83 4.78 -4.01
C VAL A 43 -5.91 5.95 -5.00
N GLN A 44 -5.71 7.17 -4.51
CA GLN A 44 -5.68 8.35 -5.38
C GLN A 44 -4.58 8.24 -6.43
N GLU A 45 -3.38 7.79 -6.03
CA GLU A 45 -2.29 7.56 -6.98
C GLU A 45 -2.67 6.49 -8.01
N LEU A 46 -3.26 5.39 -7.57
CA LEU A 46 -3.65 4.33 -8.48
C LEU A 46 -4.63 4.83 -9.54
N ILE A 47 -5.59 5.64 -9.14
CA ILE A 47 -6.55 6.26 -10.06
C ILE A 47 -5.84 7.19 -11.04
N LEU A 48 -4.88 7.98 -10.56
CA LEU A 48 -4.07 8.84 -11.43
C LEU A 48 -3.29 8.02 -12.45
N LEU A 49 -2.63 6.95 -12.00
CA LEU A 49 -1.88 6.07 -12.91
C LEU A 49 -2.78 5.44 -13.96
N TYR A 50 -4.00 5.10 -13.60
CA TYR A 50 -4.98 4.60 -14.54
C TYR A 50 -5.34 5.67 -15.60
N ARG A 51 -5.59 6.91 -15.17
CA ARG A 51 -5.97 8.01 -16.07
C ARG A 51 -4.88 8.36 -17.06
N ILE A 52 -3.60 8.24 -16.67
CA ILE A 52 -2.48 8.54 -17.57
C ILE A 52 -1.95 7.30 -18.30
N GLY A 53 -2.65 6.18 -18.22
CA GLY A 53 -2.34 4.96 -18.97
C GLY A 53 -1.21 4.12 -18.44
N LYS A 54 -0.73 4.38 -17.19
CA LYS A 54 0.33 3.59 -16.54
C LYS A 54 -0.20 2.41 -15.73
N PHE A 55 -1.48 2.41 -15.42
CA PHE A 55 -2.17 1.28 -14.80
C PHE A 55 -3.21 0.79 -15.80
N ARG A 56 -3.05 -0.44 -16.27
CA ARG A 56 -3.96 -1.00 -17.27
C ARG A 56 -4.58 -2.28 -16.75
N THR A 57 -5.90 -2.35 -16.83
CA THR A 57 -6.65 -3.57 -16.61
C THR A 57 -6.91 -4.24 -17.96
N ARG A 58 -7.27 -5.54 -17.93
CA ARG A 58 -7.60 -6.27 -19.17
C ARG A 58 -8.90 -5.77 -19.80
N LEU A 59 -9.77 -5.16 -19.01
CA LEU A 59 -11.06 -4.61 -19.43
C LEU A 59 -11.02 -3.12 -19.22
N ASN A 60 -11.66 -2.37 -20.11
CA ASN A 60 -11.83 -0.92 -19.93
C ASN A 60 -12.70 -0.70 -18.71
N LYS A 61 -12.10 -0.21 -17.62
CA LYS A 61 -12.79 0.07 -16.37
C LYS A 61 -12.90 1.56 -16.14
N THR A 62 -13.97 1.96 -15.48
CA THR A 62 -14.08 3.31 -14.95
C THR A 62 -13.35 3.42 -13.62
N GLU A 63 -13.09 4.63 -13.16
CA GLU A 63 -12.48 4.87 -11.86
C GLU A 63 -13.35 4.30 -10.73
N ASN A 64 -14.66 4.39 -10.87
CA ASN A 64 -15.59 3.81 -9.88
C ASN A 64 -15.51 2.28 -9.85
N GLU A 65 -15.27 1.64 -10.99
CA GLU A 65 -15.07 0.19 -11.03
C GLU A 65 -13.78 -0.23 -10.34
N ILE A 66 -12.72 0.61 -10.41
CA ILE A 66 -11.48 0.37 -9.65
C ILE A 66 -11.78 0.39 -8.15
N LEU A 67 -12.56 1.36 -7.69
CA LEU A 67 -12.98 1.43 -6.29
C LEU A 67 -13.80 0.21 -5.89
N GLN A 68 -14.67 -0.26 -6.78
CA GLN A 68 -15.46 -1.47 -6.54
C GLN A 68 -14.56 -2.71 -6.46
N ASP A 69 -13.53 -2.80 -7.31
CA ASP A 69 -12.59 -3.92 -7.28
C ASP A 69 -11.83 -3.98 -5.95
N ILE A 70 -11.45 -2.82 -5.41
CA ILE A 70 -10.80 -2.73 -4.10
C ILE A 70 -11.75 -3.26 -3.02
N ASN A 71 -13.00 -2.83 -3.07
CA ASN A 71 -14.02 -3.29 -2.12
C ASN A 71 -14.28 -4.80 -2.25
N ASP A 72 -14.37 -5.31 -3.47
CA ASP A 72 -14.61 -6.72 -3.74
C ASP A 72 -13.42 -7.58 -3.28
N ALA A 73 -12.22 -7.04 -3.31
CA ALA A 73 -11.03 -7.71 -2.78
C ALA A 73 -10.95 -7.66 -1.25
N ARG A 74 -11.96 -7.06 -0.59
CA ARG A 74 -12.04 -6.90 0.86
C ARG A 74 -10.89 -6.09 1.43
N ILE A 75 -10.43 -5.09 0.68
CA ILE A 75 -9.40 -4.16 1.10
C ILE A 75 -10.11 -2.89 1.57
N GLU A 76 -9.86 -2.49 2.81
CA GLU A 76 -10.46 -1.30 3.38
C GLU A 76 -9.60 -0.07 3.11
N ILE A 77 -10.23 1.03 2.70
CA ILE A 77 -9.54 2.29 2.48
C ILE A 77 -9.53 3.08 3.79
N ILE A 78 -8.32 3.42 4.25
CA ILE A 78 -8.13 4.22 5.46
C ILE A 78 -7.70 5.61 5.04
N PHE A 79 -8.50 6.61 5.37
CA PHE A 79 -8.22 7.98 4.97
C PHE A 79 -7.06 8.56 5.76
N PHE A 80 -6.16 9.24 5.04
CA PHE A 80 -5.04 9.96 5.65
C PHE A 80 -5.62 11.14 6.45
N ASN A 81 -5.36 11.15 7.76
CA ASN A 81 -6.00 12.09 8.67
C ASN A 81 -4.97 12.94 9.43
N GLN A 82 -5.45 13.76 10.36
CA GLN A 82 -4.58 14.64 11.15
C GLN A 82 -3.54 13.87 11.96
N HIS A 83 -3.88 12.73 12.50
CA HIS A 83 -2.96 11.87 13.25
C HIS A 83 -1.82 11.39 12.37
N HIS A 84 -2.12 11.00 11.15
CA HIS A 84 -1.13 10.60 10.16
C HIS A 84 -0.24 11.78 9.75
N LEU A 85 -0.81 12.96 9.59
CA LEU A 85 -0.05 14.16 9.25
C LEU A 85 0.93 14.52 10.36
N LYS A 86 0.55 14.41 11.63
CA LYS A 86 1.46 14.62 12.76
C LYS A 86 2.61 13.62 12.76
N SER A 87 2.32 12.36 12.45
CA SER A 87 3.34 11.32 12.29
C SER A 87 4.32 11.70 11.18
N TYR A 88 3.82 12.17 10.05
CA TYR A 88 4.66 12.63 8.95
C TYR A 88 5.55 13.80 9.36
N ALA A 89 5.00 14.78 10.10
CA ALA A 89 5.75 15.94 10.55
C ALA A 89 6.92 15.54 11.45
N SER A 90 6.84 14.43 12.16
CA SER A 90 7.89 13.92 13.04
C SER A 90 8.86 12.96 12.32
N LEU A 91 8.53 12.54 11.10
CA LEU A 91 9.31 11.57 10.35
C LEU A 91 10.59 12.21 9.80
N ARG A 92 11.73 11.55 10.01
CA ARG A 92 12.98 11.93 9.36
C ARG A 92 13.09 11.21 8.03
N ILE A 93 13.21 11.97 6.95
CA ILE A 93 13.28 11.42 5.58
C ILE A 93 14.67 10.79 5.37
N ALA A 94 14.69 9.52 4.98
CA ALA A 94 15.92 8.77 4.77
C ALA A 94 16.42 8.93 3.34
N ASN A 95 17.73 9.16 3.19
CA ASN A 95 18.44 9.12 1.91
C ASN A 95 17.77 9.90 0.77
N GLU A 96 17.25 11.09 1.07
CA GLU A 96 16.56 11.96 0.10
C GLU A 96 15.36 11.27 -0.59
N HIS A 97 14.71 10.38 0.12
CA HIS A 97 13.55 9.64 -0.38
C HIS A 97 12.42 10.61 -0.76
N LYS A 98 12.10 10.70 -2.04
CA LYS A 98 11.18 11.72 -2.58
C LYS A 98 9.83 11.19 -3.03
N ASP A 99 9.59 9.91 -2.93
CA ASP A 99 8.32 9.32 -3.37
C ASP A 99 7.19 9.73 -2.43
N MET A 100 6.31 10.60 -2.91
CA MET A 100 5.22 11.16 -2.10
C MET A 100 4.23 10.11 -1.60
N ASN A 101 4.11 9.00 -2.31
CA ASN A 101 3.18 7.95 -1.90
C ASN A 101 3.73 7.14 -0.74
N ASP A 102 5.03 6.91 -0.75
CA ASP A 102 5.71 6.30 0.39
C ASP A 102 5.65 7.22 1.60
N HIS A 103 5.71 8.55 1.39
CA HIS A 103 5.57 9.54 2.45
C HIS A 103 4.15 9.56 3.04
N ALA A 104 3.18 8.99 2.38
CA ALA A 104 1.84 8.82 2.92
C ALA A 104 1.76 7.54 3.76
N ILE A 105 2.15 6.41 3.18
CA ILE A 105 1.95 5.11 3.81
C ILE A 105 2.87 4.87 5.00
N ILE A 106 4.11 5.36 4.96
CA ILE A 106 5.07 5.18 6.05
C ILE A 106 4.56 5.83 7.34
N PRO A 107 4.22 7.14 7.36
CA PRO A 107 3.71 7.75 8.59
C PRO A 107 2.36 7.19 9.02
N GLN A 108 1.51 6.80 8.08
CA GLN A 108 0.22 6.21 8.38
C GLN A 108 0.40 4.85 9.08
N SER A 109 1.28 4.01 8.56
CA SER A 109 1.61 2.71 9.15
C SER A 109 2.20 2.86 10.55
N ILE A 110 3.12 3.81 10.74
CA ILE A 110 3.73 4.07 12.05
C ILE A 110 2.68 4.53 13.05
N ALA A 111 1.85 5.51 12.67
CA ALA A 111 0.82 6.06 13.55
C ALA A 111 -0.21 5.02 13.97
N ASP A 112 -0.64 4.19 13.05
CA ASP A 112 -1.68 3.18 13.30
C ASP A 112 -1.10 1.88 13.88
N LYS A 113 0.23 1.75 13.91
CA LYS A 113 0.94 0.53 14.38
C LYS A 113 0.49 -0.70 13.60
N ILE A 114 0.34 -0.54 12.30
CA ILE A 114 -0.05 -1.60 11.37
C ILE A 114 1.10 -1.82 10.39
N PRO A 115 1.64 -3.04 10.27
CA PRO A 115 2.72 -3.33 9.34
C PRO A 115 2.34 -3.04 7.90
N VAL A 116 3.31 -2.62 7.09
CA VAL A 116 3.14 -2.42 5.66
C VAL A 116 3.82 -3.55 4.89
N ILE A 117 3.17 -4.03 3.85
CA ILE A 117 3.73 -5.00 2.91
C ILE A 117 4.16 -4.24 1.65
N SER A 118 5.42 -4.37 1.25
CA SER A 118 5.97 -3.69 0.08
C SER A 118 7.10 -4.49 -0.54
N SER A 119 7.31 -4.30 -1.84
CA SER A 119 8.50 -4.81 -2.54
C SER A 119 9.64 -3.79 -2.59
N ASP A 120 9.44 -2.60 -2.05
CA ASP A 120 10.44 -1.53 -2.09
C ASP A 120 11.35 -1.59 -0.86
N THR A 121 12.64 -1.82 -1.10
CA THR A 121 13.64 -1.91 -0.03
C THR A 121 13.84 -0.60 0.72
N LYS A 122 13.44 0.54 0.18
CA LYS A 122 13.56 1.84 0.84
C LYS A 122 12.78 1.90 2.16
N PHE A 123 11.73 1.13 2.30
CA PHE A 123 10.95 1.07 3.55
C PHE A 123 11.78 0.58 4.73
N LYS A 124 12.79 -0.23 4.46
CA LYS A 124 13.71 -0.72 5.48
C LYS A 124 14.39 0.41 6.26
N GLU A 125 14.62 1.55 5.61
CA GLU A 125 15.30 2.70 6.22
C GLU A 125 14.48 3.38 7.32
N TYR A 126 13.20 3.01 7.47
CA TYR A 126 12.31 3.62 8.46
C TYR A 126 11.97 2.68 9.62
N THR A 127 12.55 1.49 9.66
CA THR A 127 12.28 0.52 10.72
C THR A 127 12.76 1.03 12.08
N ASN A 128 13.82 1.83 12.10
CA ASN A 128 14.32 2.47 13.33
C ASN A 128 13.42 3.62 13.82
N GLN A 129 12.44 4.03 13.02
CA GLN A 129 11.46 5.06 13.39
C GLN A 129 10.08 4.47 13.70
N GLY A 130 10.00 3.16 13.87
CA GLY A 130 8.78 2.48 14.28
C GLY A 130 7.98 1.83 13.17
N LEU A 131 8.50 1.82 11.94
CA LEU A 131 7.83 1.14 10.84
C LEU A 131 8.03 -0.38 10.98
N ASN A 132 6.93 -1.12 10.96
CA ASN A 132 6.95 -2.57 10.78
C ASN A 132 6.77 -2.87 9.30
N PHE A 133 7.72 -3.56 8.73
CA PHE A 133 7.81 -3.75 7.28
C PHE A 133 7.93 -5.22 6.95
N ILE A 134 7.02 -5.69 6.09
CA ILE A 134 7.03 -7.03 5.52
C ILE A 134 7.50 -6.92 4.08
N PHE A 135 8.65 -7.48 3.78
CA PHE A 135 9.23 -7.39 2.44
C PHE A 135 8.62 -8.44 1.52
N ASN A 136 8.05 -7.98 0.39
CA ASN A 136 7.63 -8.85 -0.69
C ASN A 136 8.82 -9.10 -1.63
N LYS A 137 9.44 -10.22 -1.50
CA LYS A 137 10.60 -10.60 -2.29
C LYS A 137 10.14 -11.13 -3.65
N ARG A 138 10.06 -10.26 -4.62
CA ARG A 138 9.56 -10.56 -5.97
C ARG A 138 10.37 -11.62 -6.68
#